data_686d7b51005f494b3f5f118aa3675f57
#
_entry.id   686d7b51005f494b3f5f118aa3675f57
#
_cell.length_a   1.000
_cell.length_b   1.000
_cell.length_c   1.000
_cell.angle_alpha   90.00
_cell.angle_beta   90.00
_cell.angle_gamma   90.00
#
_symmetry.space_group_name_H-M   'P 1'
#
loop_
_entity.id
_entity.type
_entity.pdbx_description
1 polymer ?
#
loop_
_entity_poly.entity_id
_entity_poly.type
_entity_poly.pdbx_seq_one_letter_code
_entity_poly.pdbx_strand_id
1 'polypeptide(L)'
;MWVQPKSLQQRTLLFTILPTFILLISLSLVEFLFVRNVLINQWGETIVSRLARSADQIENKLQEPKKLLSLLQNDENQSPNRQLINKIADQIRKLEIVEDVIIEWPDRSVSTGVSNTPYEVLPDQASRRFRFGQFGISSPRYDERVKYRTISLISEFKGIDDETVGTIEVIVSFDDLLEPVVKATWWKTNKAYMLDGSYNVLITTGDNTDLEDNYPMRGYGTVNEFEKATLEAIESNHSGTVLGPGIPPEEVSGFYRLAQVPWTLVVTAPGSKVLGPIINLLRYYLILLVICIALILVFMRIAMNRVTEGIKQVSRASNDLANGIFGPPLEVATRDEIGELTDNFNKMARQLRQRLELKENMDLAREVQQSLLPQKGVTLNGFDISGATMYCDGTGGDYFDILESDKDKNKIGVVVGDVVGHGVGAALLMTTVRALVRSIFQQPGRLEDRMNDVNRLLFQDTSATSNFVTLFYLELDQEAHSLRWVRAGHDPALVINCRTREITELMGEGVALGADLDWKFSCNELPLSEDPQVILICSDGVFEATDESGESFGKPRVYELLDSISEVESERAVNRIIGEIQSFVRAESLEDDITVVVVKTG
;
A
#
# COMPACT_ATOMS: atom_id res chain seq x y z
N MET A 1 7.64 -16.20 11.69
CA MET A 1 7.98 -14.94 12.39
C MET A 1 7.87 -13.81 11.38
N TRP A 2 6.76 -13.11 11.33
CA TRP A 2 6.53 -12.03 10.35
C TRP A 2 7.38 -10.83 10.74
N VAL A 3 8.30 -10.45 9.89
CA VAL A 3 9.08 -9.22 10.07
C VAL A 3 8.11 -8.04 9.94
N GLN A 4 7.73 -7.43 11.07
CA GLN A 4 6.95 -6.19 11.02
C GLN A 4 7.83 -5.06 10.47
N PRO A 5 7.51 -4.52 9.32
CA PRO A 5 8.31 -3.46 8.72
C PRO A 5 8.21 -2.18 9.56
N LYS A 6 9.37 -1.69 10.01
CA LYS A 6 9.48 -0.52 10.90
C LYS A 6 9.39 0.84 10.17
N SER A 7 9.44 0.86 8.85
CA SER A 7 9.37 2.09 8.06
C SER A 7 8.38 1.98 6.90
N LEU A 8 7.86 3.13 6.44
CA LEU A 8 6.97 3.21 5.28
C LEU A 8 7.65 2.60 4.04
N GLN A 9 8.95 2.85 3.86
CA GLN A 9 9.77 2.29 2.78
C GLN A 9 9.78 0.75 2.80
N GLN A 10 9.97 0.14 3.96
CA GLN A 10 9.95 -1.32 4.10
C GLN A 10 8.57 -1.91 3.85
N ARG A 11 7.50 -1.22 4.27
CA ARG A 11 6.11 -1.64 4.00
C ARG A 11 5.81 -1.65 2.51
N THR A 12 6.15 -0.58 1.80
CA THR A 12 5.91 -0.47 0.36
C THR A 12 6.73 -1.51 -0.41
N LEU A 13 7.99 -1.74 -0.03
CA LEU A 13 8.83 -2.77 -0.63
C LEU A 13 8.24 -4.17 -0.45
N LEU A 14 7.76 -4.49 0.74
CA LEU A 14 7.23 -5.82 1.06
C LEU A 14 5.85 -6.07 0.44
N PHE A 15 4.96 -5.08 0.46
CA PHE A 15 3.56 -5.26 0.05
C PHE A 15 3.28 -4.91 -1.41
N THR A 16 4.16 -4.16 -2.07
CA THR A 16 3.96 -3.76 -3.48
C THR A 16 4.98 -4.40 -4.40
N ILE A 17 6.28 -4.29 -4.10
CA ILE A 17 7.32 -4.77 -5.01
C ILE A 17 7.43 -6.30 -4.96
N LEU A 18 7.45 -6.89 -3.78
CA LEU A 18 7.63 -8.34 -3.66
C LEU A 18 6.51 -9.13 -4.35
N PRO A 19 5.22 -8.82 -4.16
CA PRO A 19 4.14 -9.50 -4.89
C PRO A 19 4.19 -9.28 -6.41
N THR A 20 4.48 -8.06 -6.88
CA THR A 20 4.62 -7.78 -8.31
C THR A 20 5.79 -8.53 -8.92
N PHE A 21 6.89 -8.67 -8.20
CA PHE A 21 8.06 -9.43 -8.62
C PHE A 21 7.75 -10.93 -8.73
N ILE A 22 7.09 -11.51 -7.73
CA ILE A 22 6.66 -12.91 -7.76
C ILE A 22 5.71 -13.15 -8.95
N LEU A 23 4.78 -12.23 -9.19
CA LEU A 23 3.84 -12.33 -10.32
C LEU A 23 4.56 -12.27 -11.68
N LEU A 24 5.53 -11.37 -11.85
CA LEU A 24 6.32 -11.27 -13.08
C LEU A 24 7.15 -12.54 -13.33
N ILE A 25 7.80 -13.09 -12.30
CA ILE A 25 8.54 -14.33 -12.42
C ILE A 25 7.61 -15.50 -12.77
N SER A 26 6.46 -15.60 -12.11
CA SER A 26 5.51 -16.68 -12.38
C SER A 26 4.94 -16.61 -13.81
N LEU A 27 4.63 -15.40 -14.29
CA LEU A 27 4.17 -15.16 -15.65
C LEU A 27 5.25 -15.55 -16.68
N SER A 28 6.49 -15.12 -16.46
CA SER A 28 7.63 -15.47 -17.33
C SER A 28 7.90 -16.98 -17.37
N LEU A 29 7.71 -17.67 -16.26
CA LEU A 29 7.86 -19.12 -16.19
C LEU A 29 6.75 -19.83 -17.00
N VAL A 30 5.51 -19.38 -16.86
CA VAL A 30 4.38 -19.92 -17.63
C VAL A 30 4.58 -19.70 -19.13
N GLU A 31 4.98 -18.50 -19.53
CA GLU A 31 5.28 -18.16 -20.92
C GLU A 31 6.42 -19.02 -21.48
N PHE A 32 7.49 -19.19 -20.73
CA PHE A 32 8.61 -20.07 -21.12
C PHE A 32 8.14 -21.52 -21.36
N LEU A 33 7.36 -22.09 -20.44
CA LEU A 33 6.85 -23.45 -20.58
C LEU A 33 5.92 -23.60 -21.80
N PHE A 34 5.09 -22.60 -22.07
CA PHE A 34 4.22 -22.58 -23.22
C PHE A 34 5.00 -22.53 -24.54
N VAL A 35 5.90 -21.57 -24.70
CA VAL A 35 6.70 -21.41 -25.94
C VAL A 35 7.63 -22.60 -26.15
N ARG A 36 8.20 -23.15 -25.09
CA ARG A 36 8.97 -24.41 -25.13
C ARG A 36 8.16 -25.55 -25.79
N ASN A 37 6.94 -25.79 -25.31
CA ASN A 37 6.11 -26.86 -25.84
C ASN A 37 5.72 -26.62 -27.31
N VAL A 38 5.41 -25.37 -27.66
CA VAL A 38 5.14 -24.98 -29.06
C VAL A 38 6.33 -25.27 -29.96
N LEU A 39 7.54 -24.86 -29.57
CA LEU A 39 8.75 -25.08 -30.38
C LEU A 39 9.10 -26.55 -30.52
N ILE A 40 8.97 -27.35 -29.46
CA ILE A 40 9.23 -28.79 -29.51
C ILE A 40 8.24 -29.45 -30.46
N ASN A 41 6.95 -29.15 -30.35
CA ASN A 41 5.93 -29.72 -31.22
C ASN A 41 6.15 -29.29 -32.69
N GLN A 42 6.42 -28.02 -32.94
CA GLN A 42 6.71 -27.50 -34.28
C GLN A 42 7.96 -28.15 -34.88
N TRP A 43 9.01 -28.37 -34.07
CA TRP A 43 10.20 -29.09 -34.53
C TRP A 43 9.83 -30.54 -34.88
N GLY A 44 9.06 -31.22 -34.01
CA GLY A 44 8.61 -32.59 -34.22
C GLY A 44 7.82 -32.74 -35.51
N GLU A 45 6.81 -31.93 -35.75
CA GLU A 45 6.02 -31.95 -36.98
C GLU A 45 6.90 -31.67 -38.21
N THR A 46 7.82 -30.72 -38.11
CA THR A 46 8.73 -30.35 -39.19
C THR A 46 9.68 -31.50 -39.53
N ILE A 47 10.28 -32.16 -38.52
CA ILE A 47 11.22 -33.23 -38.74
C ILE A 47 10.51 -34.50 -39.29
N VAL A 48 9.37 -34.87 -38.70
CA VAL A 48 8.56 -36.00 -39.20
C VAL A 48 8.15 -35.79 -40.65
N SER A 49 7.69 -34.59 -41.02
CA SER A 49 7.36 -34.22 -42.39
C SER A 49 8.57 -34.31 -43.36
N ARG A 50 9.77 -33.97 -42.90
CA ARG A 50 11.01 -34.11 -43.69
C ARG A 50 11.41 -35.57 -43.86
N LEU A 51 11.30 -36.35 -42.78
CA LEU A 51 11.54 -37.81 -42.83
C LEU A 51 10.57 -38.50 -43.76
N ALA A 52 9.27 -38.16 -43.70
CA ALA A 52 8.24 -38.68 -44.60
C ALA A 52 8.59 -38.37 -46.07
N ARG A 53 8.94 -37.12 -46.39
CA ARG A 53 9.35 -36.78 -47.76
C ARG A 53 10.58 -37.56 -48.24
N SER A 54 11.54 -37.80 -47.37
CA SER A 54 12.72 -38.61 -47.71
C SER A 54 12.38 -40.08 -47.87
N ALA A 55 11.47 -40.60 -47.05
CA ALA A 55 10.92 -41.95 -47.20
C ALA A 55 10.19 -42.12 -48.54
N ASP A 56 9.33 -41.14 -48.92
CA ASP A 56 8.63 -41.13 -50.21
C ASP A 56 9.60 -41.15 -51.39
N GLN A 57 10.73 -40.44 -51.30
CA GLN A 57 11.76 -40.42 -52.35
C GLN A 57 12.43 -41.77 -52.53
N ILE A 58 12.71 -42.50 -51.42
CA ILE A 58 13.25 -43.86 -51.46
C ILE A 58 12.20 -44.80 -52.08
N GLU A 59 10.97 -44.71 -51.60
CA GLU A 59 9.89 -45.60 -52.08
C GLU A 59 9.57 -45.37 -53.54
N ASN A 60 9.56 -44.13 -54.00
CA ASN A 60 9.35 -43.80 -55.41
C ASN A 60 10.45 -44.38 -56.33
N LYS A 61 11.72 -44.35 -55.90
CA LYS A 61 12.80 -45.02 -56.64
C LYS A 61 12.63 -46.52 -56.73
N LEU A 62 12.10 -47.16 -55.66
CA LEU A 62 11.80 -48.63 -55.65
C LEU A 62 10.51 -48.97 -56.37
N GLN A 63 9.63 -48.00 -56.63
CA GLN A 63 8.31 -48.28 -57.19
C GLN A 63 8.37 -48.86 -58.64
N GLU A 64 9.27 -48.30 -59.49
CA GLU A 64 9.42 -48.79 -60.88
C GLU A 64 9.88 -50.24 -60.95
N PRO A 65 11.00 -50.66 -60.31
CA PRO A 65 11.36 -52.08 -60.26
C PRO A 65 10.26 -53.00 -59.72
N LYS A 66 9.61 -52.58 -58.61
CA LYS A 66 8.51 -53.32 -58.00
C LYS A 66 7.31 -53.50 -58.94
N LYS A 67 6.93 -52.40 -59.65
CA LYS A 67 5.82 -52.45 -60.61
C LYS A 67 6.11 -53.41 -61.77
N LEU A 68 7.34 -53.38 -62.28
CA LEU A 68 7.73 -54.35 -63.33
C LEU A 68 7.76 -55.79 -62.82
N LEU A 69 8.22 -56.04 -61.58
CA LEU A 69 8.18 -57.32 -60.94
C LEU A 69 6.73 -57.83 -60.69
N SER A 70 5.81 -56.93 -60.34
CA SER A 70 4.41 -57.29 -60.12
C SER A 70 3.67 -57.75 -61.40
N LEU A 71 4.13 -57.26 -62.57
CA LEU A 71 3.61 -57.74 -63.86
C LEU A 71 3.92 -59.21 -64.11
N LEU A 72 4.96 -59.77 -63.47
CA LEU A 72 5.33 -61.20 -63.56
C LEU A 72 4.48 -62.10 -62.69
N GLN A 73 3.72 -61.57 -61.77
CA GLN A 73 2.93 -62.29 -60.73
C GLN A 73 1.42 -62.37 -61.07
N ASN A 74 0.92 -61.50 -61.98
CA ASN A 74 -0.53 -61.35 -62.21
C ASN A 74 -1.15 -62.31 -63.19
N ASP A 75 -0.43 -63.33 -63.66
CA ASP A 75 -0.97 -64.31 -64.63
C ASP A 75 -1.22 -65.66 -63.94
N GLU A 76 -2.31 -65.72 -63.14
CA GLU A 76 -2.69 -66.89 -62.33
C GLU A 76 -3.03 -68.13 -63.14
N ASN A 77 -3.10 -68.03 -64.48
CA ASN A 77 -3.57 -69.15 -65.34
C ASN A 77 -2.59 -69.64 -66.42
N GLN A 78 -1.34 -69.14 -66.44
CA GLN A 78 -0.36 -69.60 -67.43
C GLN A 78 0.98 -69.93 -66.76
N SER A 79 1.61 -71.03 -67.19
CA SER A 79 3.00 -71.36 -66.84
C SER A 79 3.91 -70.16 -67.18
N PRO A 80 4.88 -69.76 -66.29
CA PRO A 80 5.70 -68.62 -66.48
C PRO A 80 6.39 -68.57 -67.85
N ASN A 81 6.02 -67.60 -68.71
CA ASN A 81 6.59 -67.47 -70.05
C ASN A 81 8.00 -66.92 -69.95
N ARG A 82 9.03 -67.77 -70.14
CA ARG A 82 10.46 -67.41 -70.07
C ARG A 82 10.82 -66.20 -70.97
N GLN A 83 10.17 -66.08 -72.16
CA GLN A 83 10.43 -64.92 -73.04
C GLN A 83 9.90 -63.63 -72.49
N LEU A 84 8.74 -63.63 -71.78
CA LEU A 84 8.18 -62.46 -71.11
C LEU A 84 9.03 -62.06 -69.92
N ILE A 85 9.46 -63.01 -69.09
CA ILE A 85 10.32 -62.81 -67.93
C ILE A 85 11.64 -62.18 -68.38
N ASN A 86 12.29 -62.71 -69.41
CA ASN A 86 13.55 -62.11 -69.93
C ASN A 86 13.32 -60.69 -70.47
N LYS A 87 12.20 -60.44 -71.17
CA LYS A 87 11.88 -59.10 -71.66
C LYS A 87 11.66 -58.07 -70.51
N ILE A 88 10.98 -58.47 -69.45
CA ILE A 88 10.76 -57.61 -68.26
C ILE A 88 12.10 -57.41 -67.53
N ALA A 89 12.91 -58.46 -67.38
CA ALA A 89 14.23 -58.34 -66.77
C ALA A 89 15.12 -57.40 -67.58
N ASP A 90 15.08 -57.40 -68.89
CA ASP A 90 15.80 -56.46 -69.76
C ASP A 90 15.27 -55.04 -69.62
N GLN A 91 13.99 -54.84 -69.31
CA GLN A 91 13.45 -53.51 -68.97
C GLN A 91 13.90 -53.05 -67.58
N ILE A 92 13.90 -53.95 -66.60
CA ILE A 92 14.37 -53.63 -65.23
C ILE A 92 15.86 -53.25 -65.24
N ARG A 93 16.71 -53.99 -66.05
CA ARG A 93 18.15 -53.62 -66.16
C ARG A 93 18.42 -52.28 -66.71
N LYS A 94 17.48 -51.59 -67.37
CA LYS A 94 17.63 -50.22 -67.93
C LYS A 94 17.31 -49.18 -66.93
N LEU A 95 16.81 -49.52 -65.75
CA LEU A 95 16.52 -48.59 -64.67
C LEU A 95 17.84 -48.12 -64.04
N GLU A 96 17.99 -46.86 -63.83
CA GLU A 96 19.23 -46.17 -63.37
C GLU A 96 19.75 -46.74 -62.05
N ILE A 97 18.87 -47.18 -61.14
CA ILE A 97 19.22 -47.73 -59.82
C ILE A 97 19.51 -49.19 -59.79
N VAL A 98 19.28 -49.94 -60.93
CA VAL A 98 19.43 -51.39 -61.04
C VAL A 98 20.79 -51.70 -61.58
N GLU A 99 21.56 -52.46 -60.85
CA GLU A 99 22.88 -52.94 -61.21
C GLU A 99 22.90 -54.24 -62.02
N ASP A 100 22.07 -55.15 -61.57
CA ASP A 100 21.97 -56.49 -62.26
C ASP A 100 20.59 -57.10 -61.95
N VAL A 101 20.22 -58.09 -62.82
CA VAL A 101 19.04 -58.89 -62.65
C VAL A 101 19.44 -60.34 -62.85
N ILE A 102 19.29 -61.16 -61.81
CA ILE A 102 19.58 -62.61 -61.81
C ILE A 102 18.27 -63.38 -61.82
N ILE A 103 18.17 -64.39 -62.72
CA ILE A 103 17.03 -65.28 -62.81
C ILE A 103 17.52 -66.68 -62.55
N GLU A 104 16.98 -67.34 -61.56
CA GLU A 104 17.28 -68.76 -61.22
C GLU A 104 16.10 -69.60 -61.53
N TRP A 105 16.37 -70.78 -62.24
CA TRP A 105 15.40 -71.80 -62.56
C TRP A 105 15.80 -73.11 -61.86
N PRO A 106 14.90 -73.95 -61.41
CA PRO A 106 15.25 -75.14 -60.63
C PRO A 106 16.18 -76.15 -61.38
N ASP A 107 16.19 -76.11 -62.76
CA ASP A 107 17.01 -76.98 -63.56
C ASP A 107 18.37 -76.44 -64.01
N ARG A 108 18.61 -75.15 -64.00
CA ARG A 108 19.89 -74.51 -64.32
C ARG A 108 19.90 -73.06 -63.85
N SER A 109 20.86 -72.68 -63.05
CA SER A 109 21.17 -71.25 -62.80
C SER A 109 21.80 -70.66 -64.07
N VAL A 110 21.08 -69.69 -64.69
CA VAL A 110 21.61 -68.95 -65.84
C VAL A 110 21.74 -67.51 -65.39
N SER A 111 22.94 -67.10 -65.05
CA SER A 111 23.29 -65.69 -64.87
C SER A 111 23.37 -65.03 -66.27
N THR A 112 22.54 -64.05 -66.57
CA THR A 112 22.56 -63.20 -67.76
C THR A 112 23.22 -61.87 -67.54
N GLY A 113 24.12 -61.74 -66.54
CA GLY A 113 24.97 -60.59 -66.29
C GLY A 113 26.29 -60.65 -67.08
N VAL A 114 26.92 -59.52 -67.32
CA VAL A 114 28.16 -59.33 -68.13
C VAL A 114 29.40 -59.94 -67.47
N SER A 115 29.32 -60.91 -66.58
CA SER A 115 30.52 -61.54 -65.99
C SER A 115 30.49 -63.03 -66.09
N ASN A 116 31.48 -63.56 -66.79
CA ASN A 116 31.74 -65.02 -67.06
C ASN A 116 32.37 -65.71 -65.85
N THR A 117 32.01 -65.46 -64.64
CA THR A 117 32.50 -66.19 -63.43
C THR A 117 31.34 -66.94 -62.78
N PRO A 118 31.48 -68.27 -62.55
CA PRO A 118 30.46 -69.01 -61.83
C PRO A 118 30.39 -68.57 -60.38
N TYR A 119 29.21 -68.23 -59.93
CA TYR A 119 28.94 -67.85 -58.59
C TYR A 119 29.10 -69.03 -57.65
N GLU A 120 30.10 -69.04 -56.81
CA GLU A 120 30.11 -69.84 -55.58
C GLU A 120 29.19 -69.13 -54.56
N VAL A 121 28.02 -69.73 -54.36
CA VAL A 121 27.18 -69.36 -53.22
C VAL A 121 27.94 -69.75 -51.96
N LEU A 122 28.52 -68.84 -51.29
CA LEU A 122 29.10 -69.02 -49.94
C LEU A 122 27.97 -69.42 -49.00
N PRO A 123 28.01 -70.65 -48.37
CA PRO A 123 26.87 -71.22 -47.64
C PRO A 123 26.58 -70.57 -46.29
N ASP A 124 27.24 -69.54 -45.87
CA ASP A 124 27.20 -69.18 -44.43
C ASP A 124 27.12 -67.71 -44.08
N GLN A 125 26.38 -66.97 -44.81
CA GLN A 125 25.76 -65.80 -44.26
C GLN A 125 24.32 -65.70 -44.68
N ALA A 126 23.41 -66.19 -43.79
CA ALA A 126 21.96 -66.07 -43.97
C ALA A 126 21.67 -64.51 -44.03
N SER A 127 21.68 -63.98 -45.27
CA SER A 127 21.16 -62.64 -45.54
C SER A 127 19.76 -62.61 -44.96
N ARG A 128 19.53 -61.83 -43.91
CA ARG A 128 18.20 -61.68 -43.31
C ARG A 128 17.27 -61.14 -44.39
N ARG A 129 16.37 -62.07 -44.90
CA ARG A 129 15.36 -61.71 -45.89
C ARG A 129 14.11 -61.28 -45.18
N PHE A 130 13.73 -60.05 -45.42
CA PHE A 130 12.47 -59.52 -44.91
C PHE A 130 11.42 -59.66 -45.98
N ARG A 131 10.35 -60.40 -45.68
CA ARG A 131 9.21 -60.56 -46.57
C ARG A 131 8.30 -59.31 -46.36
N PHE A 132 8.13 -58.50 -47.41
CA PHE A 132 7.25 -57.37 -47.40
C PHE A 132 6.24 -57.49 -48.54
N GLY A 133 5.04 -57.88 -48.19
CA GLY A 133 4.02 -58.28 -49.20
C GLY A 133 4.47 -59.50 -50.02
N GLN A 134 4.47 -59.36 -51.34
CA GLN A 134 4.84 -60.44 -52.28
C GLN A 134 6.34 -60.45 -52.65
N PHE A 135 7.12 -59.49 -52.12
CA PHE A 135 8.55 -59.32 -52.40
C PHE A 135 9.42 -59.57 -51.17
N GLY A 136 10.54 -60.22 -51.36
CA GLY A 136 11.60 -60.31 -50.39
C GLY A 136 12.60 -59.17 -50.63
N ILE A 137 13.05 -58.45 -49.51
CA ILE A 137 14.10 -57.47 -49.59
C ILE A 137 15.27 -58.00 -48.75
N SER A 138 16.48 -58.00 -49.31
CA SER A 138 17.67 -58.37 -48.53
C SER A 138 18.17 -57.23 -47.73
N SER A 139 18.90 -57.53 -46.64
CA SER A 139 19.73 -56.50 -46.00
C SER A 139 20.79 -56.00 -46.99
N PRO A 140 21.20 -54.70 -46.89
CA PRO A 140 22.30 -54.16 -47.68
C PRO A 140 23.56 -55.02 -47.49
N ARG A 141 24.26 -55.32 -48.59
CA ARG A 141 25.53 -56.03 -48.59
C ARG A 141 26.53 -55.33 -49.50
N TYR A 142 27.80 -55.37 -49.13
CA TYR A 142 28.86 -54.86 -50.00
C TYR A 142 29.04 -55.86 -51.16
N ASP A 143 28.98 -55.36 -52.36
CA ASP A 143 29.20 -56.16 -53.52
C ASP A 143 30.56 -55.81 -54.13
N GLU A 144 31.50 -56.78 -54.07
CA GLU A 144 32.88 -56.57 -54.54
C GLU A 144 32.97 -56.29 -56.03
N ARG A 145 31.97 -56.64 -56.84
CA ARG A 145 31.95 -56.38 -58.26
C ARG A 145 31.74 -54.90 -58.62
N VAL A 146 30.82 -54.32 -57.91
CA VAL A 146 30.44 -52.90 -58.11
C VAL A 146 31.12 -51.93 -57.14
N LYS A 147 31.75 -52.49 -56.07
CA LYS A 147 32.48 -51.77 -55.05
C LYS A 147 31.65 -50.77 -54.21
N TYR A 148 30.36 -51.03 -54.09
CA TYR A 148 29.45 -50.32 -53.21
C TYR A 148 28.34 -51.27 -52.68
N ARG A 149 27.51 -50.74 -51.81
CA ARG A 149 26.45 -51.50 -51.15
C ARG A 149 25.26 -51.71 -52.06
N THR A 150 24.73 -52.92 -52.13
CA THR A 150 23.54 -53.27 -52.88
C THR A 150 22.49 -53.94 -52.00
N ILE A 151 21.24 -53.87 -52.42
CA ILE A 151 20.12 -54.57 -51.88
C ILE A 151 19.50 -55.47 -53.02
N SER A 152 18.91 -56.59 -52.65
CA SER A 152 18.21 -57.45 -53.57
C SER A 152 16.72 -57.36 -53.36
N LEU A 153 15.95 -57.08 -54.41
CA LEU A 153 14.52 -57.29 -54.49
C LEU A 153 14.29 -58.71 -55.10
N ILE A 154 13.69 -59.61 -54.32
CA ILE A 154 13.52 -61.02 -54.69
C ILE A 154 12.04 -61.25 -54.87
N SER A 155 11.68 -61.82 -56.03
CA SER A 155 10.33 -62.28 -56.34
C SER A 155 10.37 -63.75 -56.81
N GLU A 156 9.46 -64.55 -56.29
CA GLU A 156 9.32 -65.91 -56.61
C GLU A 156 8.23 -66.13 -57.69
N PHE A 157 8.53 -66.95 -58.71
CA PHE A 157 7.54 -67.37 -59.67
C PHE A 157 6.87 -68.62 -59.17
N LYS A 158 5.55 -68.61 -59.15
CA LYS A 158 4.77 -69.79 -58.76
C LYS A 158 4.15 -70.44 -59.96
N GLY A 159 4.21 -71.77 -60.01
CA GLY A 159 3.51 -72.64 -60.99
C GLY A 159 2.03 -72.78 -60.65
N ILE A 160 1.30 -73.52 -61.46
CA ILE A 160 -0.14 -73.77 -61.32
C ILE A 160 -0.49 -74.43 -59.96
N ASP A 161 0.44 -75.21 -59.40
CA ASP A 161 0.27 -75.94 -58.13
C ASP A 161 0.88 -75.15 -56.92
N ASP A 162 1.07 -73.80 -57.00
CA ASP A 162 1.69 -72.92 -56.01
C ASP A 162 3.16 -73.27 -55.64
N GLU A 163 3.78 -74.19 -56.44
CA GLU A 163 5.21 -74.49 -56.30
C GLU A 163 6.09 -73.37 -56.89
N THR A 164 7.22 -73.09 -56.26
CA THR A 164 8.20 -72.10 -56.77
C THR A 164 8.93 -72.63 -57.98
N VAL A 165 8.62 -72.14 -59.18
CA VAL A 165 9.19 -72.52 -60.46
C VAL A 165 10.48 -71.81 -60.80
N GLY A 166 10.74 -70.69 -60.14
CA GLY A 166 11.95 -69.86 -60.27
C GLY A 166 11.92 -68.64 -59.44
N THR A 167 13.06 -67.96 -59.36
CA THR A 167 13.22 -66.72 -58.64
C THR A 167 13.87 -65.63 -59.53
N ILE A 168 13.47 -64.43 -59.39
CA ILE A 168 14.14 -63.24 -59.93
C ILE A 168 14.67 -62.38 -58.81
N GLU A 169 15.94 -62.09 -58.85
CA GLU A 169 16.64 -61.17 -57.94
C GLU A 169 17.07 -59.96 -58.72
N VAL A 170 16.59 -58.76 -58.28
CA VAL A 170 16.96 -57.50 -58.85
C VAL A 170 17.93 -56.81 -57.84
N ILE A 171 19.15 -56.67 -58.27
CA ILE A 171 20.21 -56.02 -57.50
C ILE A 171 20.15 -54.50 -57.74
N VAL A 172 19.91 -53.78 -56.68
CA VAL A 172 19.72 -52.29 -56.65
C VAL A 172 20.86 -51.65 -55.88
N SER A 173 21.42 -50.58 -56.41
CA SER A 173 22.41 -49.75 -55.71
C SER A 173 21.79 -49.12 -54.47
N PHE A 174 22.27 -49.49 -53.28
CA PHE A 174 21.80 -48.98 -52.00
C PHE A 174 22.25 -47.51 -51.78
N ASP A 175 23.45 -47.18 -52.25
CA ASP A 175 24.00 -45.85 -52.13
C ASP A 175 23.27 -44.84 -53.03
N ASP A 176 22.89 -45.19 -54.28
CA ASP A 176 22.07 -44.35 -55.15
C ASP A 176 20.63 -44.21 -54.64
N LEU A 177 20.12 -45.27 -54.02
CA LEU A 177 18.80 -45.24 -53.38
C LEU A 177 18.75 -44.25 -52.24
N LEU A 178 19.85 -44.15 -51.45
CA LEU A 178 19.94 -43.28 -50.28
C LEU A 178 20.46 -41.85 -50.61
N GLU A 179 20.92 -41.61 -51.83
CA GLU A 179 21.46 -40.32 -52.23
C GLU A 179 20.58 -39.10 -51.84
N PRO A 180 19.24 -39.13 -52.03
CA PRO A 180 18.37 -38.02 -51.62
C PRO A 180 18.36 -37.80 -50.12
N VAL A 181 18.52 -38.85 -49.31
CA VAL A 181 18.54 -38.79 -47.84
C VAL A 181 19.84 -38.27 -47.33
N VAL A 182 20.96 -38.82 -47.83
CA VAL A 182 22.34 -38.44 -47.42
C VAL A 182 22.66 -37.00 -47.82
N LYS A 183 22.15 -36.54 -48.96
CA LYS A 183 22.29 -35.12 -49.39
C LYS A 183 21.39 -34.16 -48.67
N ALA A 184 20.36 -34.62 -47.95
CA ALA A 184 19.43 -33.76 -47.24
C ALA A 184 20.13 -32.97 -46.11
N THR A 185 19.75 -31.69 -45.96
CA THR A 185 20.34 -30.80 -44.92
C THR A 185 20.11 -31.34 -43.51
N TRP A 186 18.93 -31.91 -43.23
CA TRP A 186 18.60 -32.47 -41.94
C TRP A 186 19.48 -33.68 -41.60
N TRP A 187 19.89 -34.48 -42.61
CA TRP A 187 20.82 -35.57 -42.41
C TRP A 187 22.20 -35.08 -41.97
N LYS A 188 22.74 -34.11 -42.69
CA LYS A 188 24.10 -33.56 -42.44
C LYS A 188 24.21 -32.80 -41.13
N THR A 189 23.14 -32.18 -40.65
CA THR A 189 23.16 -31.27 -39.50
C THR A 189 22.77 -31.90 -38.17
N ASN A 190 22.24 -33.14 -38.19
CA ASN A 190 21.79 -33.88 -37.02
C ASN A 190 22.41 -35.26 -37.00
N LYS A 191 22.29 -35.95 -35.88
CA LYS A 191 22.64 -37.36 -35.78
C LYS A 191 21.44 -38.16 -36.30
N ALA A 192 21.63 -38.80 -37.44
CA ALA A 192 20.54 -39.54 -38.10
C ALA A 192 20.93 -40.98 -38.36
N TYR A 193 19.92 -41.84 -38.40
CA TYR A 193 20.05 -43.25 -38.57
C TYR A 193 19.00 -43.76 -39.55
N MET A 194 19.35 -44.79 -40.32
CA MET A 194 18.41 -45.68 -40.98
C MET A 194 18.52 -47.06 -40.34
N LEU A 195 17.38 -47.61 -39.96
CA LEU A 195 17.27 -48.89 -39.29
C LEU A 195 16.60 -49.92 -40.21
N ASP A 196 16.99 -51.19 -40.11
CA ASP A 196 16.29 -52.31 -40.74
C ASP A 196 15.06 -52.76 -39.95
N GLY A 197 14.36 -53.78 -40.44
CA GLY A 197 13.18 -54.36 -39.78
C GLY A 197 13.46 -55.08 -38.45
N SER A 198 14.73 -55.34 -38.14
CA SER A 198 15.20 -55.86 -36.85
C SER A 198 15.86 -54.77 -36.00
N TYR A 199 15.69 -53.51 -36.39
CA TYR A 199 16.22 -52.30 -35.72
C TYR A 199 17.77 -52.23 -35.66
N ASN A 200 18.47 -52.92 -36.59
CA ASN A 200 19.88 -52.72 -36.72
C ASN A 200 20.17 -51.45 -37.56
N VAL A 201 21.24 -50.77 -37.23
CA VAL A 201 21.64 -49.54 -37.94
C VAL A 201 22.20 -49.93 -39.30
N LEU A 202 21.57 -49.45 -40.38
CA LEU A 202 22.00 -49.62 -41.77
C LEU A 202 23.00 -48.53 -42.19
N ILE A 203 22.75 -47.29 -41.77
CA ILE A 203 23.61 -46.15 -42.04
C ILE A 203 23.40 -45.11 -40.93
N THR A 204 24.46 -44.36 -40.60
CA THR A 204 24.42 -43.23 -39.65
C THR A 204 25.19 -42.05 -40.19
N THR A 205 24.84 -40.85 -39.71
CA THR A 205 25.62 -39.62 -39.97
C THR A 205 26.90 -39.64 -39.15
N GLY A 206 28.03 -39.32 -39.78
CA GLY A 206 29.34 -39.20 -39.11
C GLY A 206 30.30 -40.37 -39.27
N ASP A 207 29.87 -41.48 -39.80
CA ASP A 207 30.78 -42.54 -40.18
C ASP A 207 31.45 -42.22 -41.52
N ASN A 208 32.61 -41.59 -41.48
CA ASN A 208 33.51 -41.34 -42.61
C ASN A 208 34.58 -42.45 -42.72
N THR A 209 34.39 -43.58 -42.05
CA THR A 209 35.42 -44.59 -42.00
C THR A 209 34.95 -45.86 -42.69
N ASP A 210 35.73 -46.19 -43.66
CA ASP A 210 35.97 -47.54 -44.23
C ASP A 210 34.82 -48.53 -44.09
N LEU A 211 33.95 -48.42 -45.09
CA LEU A 211 32.69 -49.21 -45.20
C LEU A 211 32.91 -50.69 -45.49
N GLU A 212 34.17 -51.17 -45.38
CA GLU A 212 34.51 -52.47 -45.92
C GLU A 212 34.23 -53.68 -44.99
N ASP A 213 34.10 -53.53 -43.66
CA ASP A 213 34.19 -54.78 -42.83
C ASP A 213 33.18 -54.96 -41.67
N ASN A 214 32.26 -54.07 -41.38
CA ASN A 214 31.37 -54.26 -40.22
C ASN A 214 29.87 -54.04 -40.52
N TYR A 215 29.25 -55.06 -41.10
CA TYR A 215 27.81 -55.09 -41.25
C TYR A 215 27.22 -56.38 -40.63
N PRO A 216 26.15 -56.34 -39.83
CA PRO A 216 25.34 -55.16 -39.46
C PRO A 216 26.00 -54.31 -38.40
N MET A 217 25.90 -52.96 -38.53
CA MET A 217 26.21 -52.07 -37.44
C MET A 217 25.35 -52.44 -36.23
N ARG A 218 25.75 -52.05 -35.06
CA ARG A 218 25.06 -52.33 -33.79
C ARG A 218 23.52 -52.22 -33.85
N GLY A 219 22.82 -52.97 -33.00
CA GLY A 219 21.37 -52.75 -32.79
C GLY A 219 21.13 -51.32 -32.24
N TYR A 220 20.11 -50.66 -32.75
CA TYR A 220 19.67 -49.38 -32.20
C TYR A 220 19.04 -49.59 -30.82
N GLY A 221 19.26 -48.64 -29.88
CA GLY A 221 18.77 -48.77 -28.49
C GLY A 221 19.70 -49.53 -27.53
N THR A 222 20.89 -49.96 -27.99
CA THR A 222 21.84 -50.70 -27.16
C THR A 222 22.82 -49.80 -26.40
N VAL A 223 22.94 -48.52 -26.76
CA VAL A 223 24.00 -47.61 -26.24
C VAL A 223 23.50 -46.70 -25.11
N ASN A 224 22.31 -46.17 -25.22
CA ASN A 224 21.79 -45.28 -24.20
C ASN A 224 20.26 -45.43 -24.01
N GLU A 225 19.77 -44.95 -22.85
CA GLU A 225 18.35 -45.05 -22.51
C GLU A 225 17.44 -44.24 -23.44
N PHE A 226 17.94 -43.14 -24.01
CA PHE A 226 17.18 -42.32 -24.94
C PHE A 226 16.94 -43.03 -26.28
N GLU A 227 17.96 -43.72 -26.82
CA GLU A 227 17.79 -44.60 -28.00
C GLU A 227 16.79 -45.71 -27.73
N LYS A 228 16.81 -46.30 -26.51
CA LYS A 228 15.86 -47.33 -26.09
C LYS A 228 14.42 -46.80 -26.04
N ALA A 229 14.20 -45.62 -25.43
CA ALA A 229 12.88 -44.98 -25.41
C ALA A 229 12.37 -44.64 -26.83
N THR A 230 13.30 -44.23 -27.70
CA THR A 230 12.98 -43.96 -29.10
C THR A 230 12.58 -45.27 -29.82
N LEU A 231 13.27 -46.39 -29.54
CA LEU A 231 12.96 -47.69 -30.09
C LEU A 231 11.56 -48.19 -29.65
N GLU A 232 11.23 -48.08 -28.38
CA GLU A 232 9.89 -48.42 -27.85
C GLU A 232 8.79 -47.59 -28.53
N ALA A 233 9.06 -46.30 -28.83
CA ALA A 233 8.13 -45.48 -29.57
C ALA A 233 7.99 -45.90 -31.05
N ILE A 234 9.08 -46.33 -31.70
CA ILE A 234 9.09 -46.86 -33.08
C ILE A 234 8.29 -48.15 -33.17
N GLU A 235 8.39 -49.04 -32.17
CA GLU A 235 7.61 -50.29 -32.14
C GLU A 235 6.11 -50.04 -32.07
N SER A 236 5.70 -48.98 -31.35
CA SER A 236 4.30 -48.68 -31.11
C SER A 236 3.66 -47.78 -32.18
N ASN A 237 4.45 -47.02 -32.94
CA ASN A 237 3.94 -46.00 -33.86
C ASN A 237 4.68 -46.00 -35.21
N HIS A 238 3.95 -45.58 -36.27
CA HIS A 238 4.53 -45.45 -37.62
C HIS A 238 5.47 -44.22 -37.72
N SER A 239 5.14 -43.14 -37.02
CA SER A 239 5.94 -41.93 -36.97
C SER A 239 5.73 -41.20 -35.63
N GLY A 240 6.68 -40.40 -35.22
CA GLY A 240 6.53 -39.67 -34.01
C GLY A 240 7.81 -38.95 -33.54
N THR A 241 7.73 -38.38 -32.37
CA THR A 241 8.87 -37.72 -31.72
C THR A 241 8.97 -38.19 -30.26
N VAL A 242 10.20 -38.26 -29.75
CA VAL A 242 10.50 -38.63 -28.37
C VAL A 242 11.37 -37.55 -27.76
N LEU A 243 11.06 -37.20 -26.51
CA LEU A 243 11.82 -36.22 -25.74
C LEU A 243 12.68 -36.93 -24.71
N GLY A 244 13.94 -36.55 -24.64
CA GLY A 244 14.85 -36.99 -23.60
C GLY A 244 14.58 -36.37 -22.25
N PRO A 245 15.27 -36.78 -21.20
CA PRO A 245 15.17 -36.22 -19.86
C PRO A 245 15.63 -34.76 -19.83
N GLY A 246 15.20 -34.04 -18.78
CA GLY A 246 15.65 -32.67 -18.51
C GLY A 246 14.67 -31.56 -18.94
N ILE A 247 14.89 -30.38 -18.41
CA ILE A 247 14.18 -29.14 -18.74
C ILE A 247 15.22 -28.03 -18.96
N PRO A 248 15.62 -27.75 -20.20
CA PRO A 248 15.17 -28.31 -21.48
C PRO A 248 15.62 -29.78 -21.66
N PRO A 249 14.93 -30.56 -22.55
CA PRO A 249 15.34 -31.94 -22.84
C PRO A 249 16.78 -31.95 -23.38
N GLU A 250 17.58 -32.92 -22.97
CA GLU A 250 18.96 -33.06 -23.44
C GLU A 250 19.01 -33.37 -24.93
N GLU A 251 18.16 -34.31 -25.38
CA GLU A 251 18.04 -34.75 -26.76
C GLU A 251 16.55 -34.83 -27.16
N VAL A 252 16.29 -34.68 -28.46
CA VAL A 252 14.97 -34.87 -29.07
C VAL A 252 15.14 -35.76 -30.28
N SER A 253 14.32 -36.81 -30.43
CA SER A 253 14.33 -37.64 -31.64
C SER A 253 13.01 -37.53 -32.39
N GLY A 254 13.09 -37.69 -33.70
CA GLY A 254 11.97 -37.88 -34.59
C GLY A 254 12.19 -39.12 -35.45
N PHE A 255 11.14 -39.86 -35.71
CA PHE A 255 11.24 -41.10 -36.54
C PHE A 255 10.08 -41.21 -37.51
N TYR A 256 10.34 -41.96 -38.58
CA TYR A 256 9.35 -42.29 -39.61
C TYR A 256 9.65 -43.66 -40.21
N ARG A 257 8.68 -44.59 -40.19
CA ARG A 257 8.78 -45.91 -40.77
C ARG A 257 8.32 -45.87 -42.22
N LEU A 258 9.10 -46.43 -43.15
CA LEU A 258 8.73 -46.54 -44.55
C LEU A 258 7.57 -47.56 -44.73
N ALA A 259 6.68 -47.24 -45.65
CA ALA A 259 5.48 -48.08 -45.89
C ALA A 259 5.76 -49.28 -46.78
N GLN A 260 6.71 -49.20 -47.71
CA GLN A 260 6.98 -50.22 -48.73
C GLN A 260 8.23 -51.05 -48.49
N VAL A 261 9.03 -50.68 -47.48
CA VAL A 261 10.24 -51.40 -47.08
C VAL A 261 10.34 -51.41 -45.56
N PRO A 262 10.91 -52.44 -44.92
CA PRO A 262 10.95 -52.55 -43.47
C PRO A 262 12.08 -51.68 -42.89
N TRP A 263 12.13 -50.41 -43.29
CA TRP A 263 13.14 -49.48 -42.83
C TRP A 263 12.52 -48.35 -42.04
N THR A 264 13.30 -47.80 -41.13
CA THR A 264 12.89 -46.66 -40.30
C THR A 264 13.97 -45.59 -40.34
N LEU A 265 13.59 -44.36 -40.65
CA LEU A 265 14.45 -43.19 -40.55
C LEU A 265 14.31 -42.58 -39.13
N VAL A 266 15.43 -42.30 -38.48
CA VAL A 266 15.49 -41.69 -37.16
C VAL A 266 16.45 -40.50 -37.20
N VAL A 267 16.05 -39.40 -36.56
CA VAL A 267 16.88 -38.23 -36.39
C VAL A 267 16.91 -37.84 -34.94
N THR A 268 18.08 -37.64 -34.39
CA THR A 268 18.30 -37.14 -33.04
C THR A 268 19.00 -35.79 -33.10
N ALA A 269 18.48 -34.82 -32.36
CA ALA A 269 19.07 -33.51 -32.23
C ALA A 269 19.26 -33.13 -30.75
N PRO A 270 20.32 -32.41 -30.37
CA PRO A 270 20.45 -31.85 -29.03
C PRO A 270 19.31 -30.89 -28.74
N GLY A 271 18.68 -31.00 -27.55
CA GLY A 271 17.61 -30.12 -27.18
C GLY A 271 18.02 -28.65 -27.12
N SER A 272 19.28 -28.38 -26.78
CA SER A 272 19.87 -27.03 -26.82
C SER A 272 19.86 -26.41 -28.22
N LYS A 273 19.99 -27.23 -29.28
CA LYS A 273 19.93 -26.80 -30.67
C LYS A 273 18.49 -26.46 -31.09
N VAL A 274 17.55 -27.28 -30.66
CA VAL A 274 16.11 -27.11 -30.95
C VAL A 274 15.57 -25.87 -30.20
N LEU A 275 15.97 -25.71 -28.93
CA LEU A 275 15.52 -24.65 -28.04
C LEU A 275 16.49 -23.45 -27.97
N GLY A 276 17.59 -23.47 -28.74
CA GLY A 276 18.58 -22.38 -28.77
C GLY A 276 17.99 -20.98 -28.92
N PRO A 277 17.04 -20.75 -29.84
CA PRO A 277 16.40 -19.45 -29.99
C PRO A 277 15.70 -18.97 -28.72
N ILE A 278 14.98 -19.87 -28.03
CA ILE A 278 14.25 -19.50 -26.79
C ILE A 278 15.19 -19.30 -25.60
N ILE A 279 16.28 -20.06 -25.51
CA ILE A 279 17.28 -19.89 -24.46
C ILE A 279 17.95 -18.52 -24.55
N ASN A 280 18.28 -18.08 -25.77
CA ASN A 280 18.83 -16.76 -26.01
C ASN A 280 17.79 -15.66 -25.70
N LEU A 281 16.57 -15.82 -26.13
CA LEU A 281 15.47 -14.91 -25.82
C LEU A 281 15.25 -14.81 -24.32
N LEU A 282 15.22 -15.92 -23.60
CA LEU A 282 15.12 -15.96 -22.13
C LEU A 282 16.25 -15.17 -21.47
N ARG A 283 17.49 -15.29 -21.97
CA ARG A 283 18.65 -14.51 -21.48
C ARG A 283 18.42 -13.03 -21.62
N TYR A 284 17.94 -12.56 -22.77
CA TYR A 284 17.63 -11.13 -22.98
C TYR A 284 16.48 -10.66 -22.08
N TYR A 285 15.44 -11.45 -21.91
CA TYR A 285 14.34 -11.15 -20.98
C TYR A 285 14.82 -11.03 -19.55
N LEU A 286 15.72 -11.92 -19.11
CA LEU A 286 16.27 -11.90 -17.76
C LEU A 286 17.11 -10.64 -17.51
N ILE A 287 17.93 -10.25 -18.48
CA ILE A 287 18.69 -8.99 -18.41
C ILE A 287 17.76 -7.79 -18.37
N LEU A 288 16.74 -7.74 -19.24
CA LEU A 288 15.76 -6.66 -19.27
C LEU A 288 14.97 -6.59 -17.96
N LEU A 289 14.56 -7.73 -17.41
CA LEU A 289 13.88 -7.83 -16.12
C LEU A 289 14.72 -7.21 -14.99
N VAL A 290 16.01 -7.56 -14.92
CA VAL A 290 16.94 -7.01 -13.91
C VAL A 290 17.08 -5.49 -14.07
N ILE A 291 17.19 -4.99 -15.31
CA ILE A 291 17.25 -3.55 -15.58
C ILE A 291 15.96 -2.86 -15.14
N CYS A 292 14.79 -3.41 -15.50
CA CYS A 292 13.49 -2.86 -15.09
C CYS A 292 13.34 -2.80 -13.57
N ILE A 293 13.73 -3.87 -12.86
CA ILE A 293 13.70 -3.92 -11.40
C ILE A 293 14.61 -2.83 -10.80
N ALA A 294 15.83 -2.72 -11.30
CA ALA A 294 16.77 -1.69 -10.85
C ALA A 294 16.20 -0.28 -11.03
N LEU A 295 15.60 0.00 -12.20
CA LEU A 295 14.94 1.27 -12.49
C LEU A 295 13.75 1.53 -11.54
N ILE A 296 12.88 0.53 -11.32
CA ILE A 296 11.76 0.64 -10.39
C ILE A 296 12.25 0.96 -8.98
N LEU A 297 13.28 0.27 -8.50
CA LEU A 297 13.86 0.51 -7.17
C LEU A 297 14.44 1.91 -7.04
N VAL A 298 15.15 2.40 -8.05
CA VAL A 298 15.69 3.77 -8.08
C VAL A 298 14.57 4.80 -8.07
N PHE A 299 13.57 4.65 -8.94
CA PHE A 299 12.41 5.55 -9.00
C PHE A 299 11.65 5.58 -7.68
N MET A 300 11.39 4.40 -7.11
CA MET A 300 10.70 4.29 -5.82
C MET A 300 11.49 4.95 -4.70
N ARG A 301 12.83 4.76 -4.66
CA ARG A 301 13.68 5.40 -3.66
C ARG A 301 13.59 6.93 -3.75
N ILE A 302 13.61 7.48 -4.96
CA ILE A 302 13.49 8.94 -5.19
C ILE A 302 12.11 9.44 -4.73
N ALA A 303 11.03 8.79 -5.16
CA ALA A 303 9.67 9.16 -4.79
C ALA A 303 9.44 9.07 -3.28
N MET A 304 9.85 7.95 -2.66
CA MET A 304 9.66 7.70 -1.25
C MET A 304 10.49 8.66 -0.36
N ASN A 305 11.69 9.04 -0.79
CA ASN A 305 12.49 10.01 -0.05
C ASN A 305 11.79 11.38 0.02
N ARG A 306 11.17 11.84 -1.06
CA ARG A 306 10.40 13.11 -1.09
C ARG A 306 9.22 13.08 -0.12
N VAL A 307 8.41 12.03 -0.18
CA VAL A 307 7.26 11.83 0.72
C VAL A 307 7.71 11.75 2.19
N THR A 308 8.73 10.94 2.46
CA THR A 308 9.22 10.73 3.83
C THR A 308 9.80 12.01 4.42
N GLU A 309 10.52 12.81 3.64
CA GLU A 309 11.11 14.07 4.11
C GLU A 309 10.01 15.11 4.43
N GLY A 310 8.98 15.23 3.57
CA GLY A 310 7.84 16.12 3.86
C GLY A 310 7.12 15.74 5.15
N ILE A 311 6.82 14.45 5.35
CA ILE A 311 6.18 13.96 6.58
C ILE A 311 7.08 14.22 7.81
N LYS A 312 8.39 13.99 7.71
CA LYS A 312 9.33 14.26 8.80
C LYS A 312 9.40 15.73 9.17
N GLN A 313 9.36 16.64 8.19
CA GLN A 313 9.35 18.08 8.44
C GLN A 313 8.11 18.50 9.24
N VAL A 314 6.92 18.07 8.80
CA VAL A 314 5.67 18.33 9.53
C VAL A 314 5.71 17.70 10.92
N SER A 315 6.20 16.46 11.05
CA SER A 315 6.30 15.76 12.34
C SER A 315 7.25 16.47 13.32
N ARG A 316 8.42 16.95 12.86
CA ARG A 316 9.35 17.72 13.69
C ARG A 316 8.72 19.04 14.13
N ALA A 317 8.16 19.79 13.17
CA ALA A 317 7.50 21.05 13.47
C ALA A 317 6.31 20.89 14.42
N SER A 318 5.56 19.77 14.31
CA SER A 318 4.49 19.43 15.25
C SER A 318 5.01 19.13 16.66
N ASN A 319 6.15 18.43 16.75
CA ASN A 319 6.78 18.18 18.04
C ASN A 319 7.35 19.47 18.66
N ASP A 320 7.95 20.36 17.86
CA ASP A 320 8.42 21.66 18.31
C ASP A 320 7.24 22.51 18.80
N LEU A 321 6.13 22.52 18.05
CA LEU A 321 4.90 23.20 18.44
C LEU A 321 4.32 22.66 19.76
N ALA A 322 4.32 21.34 19.97
CA ALA A 322 3.89 20.72 21.22
C ALA A 322 4.76 21.14 22.42
N ASN A 323 6.02 21.48 22.18
CA ASN A 323 6.94 22.02 23.20
C ASN A 323 6.90 23.57 23.31
N GLY A 324 5.92 24.22 22.67
CA GLY A 324 5.76 25.67 22.70
C GLY A 324 6.70 26.43 21.75
N ILE A 325 7.43 25.77 20.89
CA ILE A 325 8.37 26.38 19.95
C ILE A 325 7.67 26.65 18.63
N PHE A 326 7.40 27.89 18.31
CA PHE A 326 6.79 28.35 17.06
C PHE A 326 7.86 28.67 16.02
N GLY A 327 8.16 27.72 15.14
CA GLY A 327 9.06 27.93 14.00
C GLY A 327 8.45 28.79 12.88
N PRO A 328 9.23 29.09 11.83
CA PRO A 328 8.68 29.69 10.62
C PRO A 328 7.72 28.73 9.91
N PRO A 329 6.78 29.23 9.08
CA PRO A 329 5.88 28.39 8.32
C PRO A 329 6.66 27.45 7.40
N LEU A 330 6.23 26.19 7.32
CA LEU A 330 6.84 25.20 6.45
C LEU A 330 6.52 25.53 4.99
N GLU A 331 7.49 25.30 4.10
CA GLU A 331 7.31 25.48 2.66
C GLU A 331 6.39 24.40 2.09
N VAL A 332 5.35 24.81 1.35
CA VAL A 332 4.45 23.89 0.63
C VAL A 332 5.10 23.51 -0.70
N ALA A 333 5.94 22.49 -0.67
CA ALA A 333 6.75 22.09 -1.82
C ALA A 333 5.98 21.24 -2.88
N THR A 334 4.82 20.68 -2.53
CA THR A 334 4.03 19.78 -3.39
C THR A 334 2.57 20.22 -3.44
N ARG A 335 1.83 19.74 -4.47
CA ARG A 335 0.39 20.00 -4.64
C ARG A 335 -0.46 18.76 -4.39
N ASP A 336 0.09 17.78 -3.70
CA ASP A 336 -0.53 16.54 -3.29
C ASP A 336 -1.00 16.59 -1.82
N GLU A 337 -1.36 15.44 -1.26
CA GLU A 337 -1.82 15.28 0.11
C GLU A 337 -0.77 15.75 1.15
N ILE A 338 0.53 15.71 0.79
CA ILE A 338 1.61 16.20 1.65
C ILE A 338 1.63 17.73 1.66
N GLY A 339 1.38 18.36 0.50
CA GLY A 339 1.23 19.81 0.40
C GLY A 339 0.03 20.31 1.19
N GLU A 340 -1.12 19.63 1.08
CA GLU A 340 -2.33 19.93 1.86
C GLU A 340 -2.10 19.78 3.36
N LEU A 341 -1.45 18.69 3.79
CA LEU A 341 -1.06 18.47 5.19
C LEU A 341 -0.17 19.60 5.72
N THR A 342 0.81 20.05 4.92
CA THR A 342 1.72 21.13 5.28
C THR A 342 0.98 22.47 5.42
N ASP A 343 0.06 22.79 4.51
CA ASP A 343 -0.74 24.02 4.58
C ASP A 343 -1.69 24.01 5.78
N ASN A 344 -2.37 22.87 6.04
CA ASN A 344 -3.25 22.71 7.20
C ASN A 344 -2.47 22.82 8.52
N PHE A 345 -1.27 22.24 8.59
CA PHE A 345 -0.39 22.41 9.75
C PHE A 345 -0.02 23.91 9.95
N ASN A 346 0.36 24.62 8.89
CA ASN A 346 0.69 26.03 8.96
C ASN A 346 -0.49 26.90 9.44
N LYS A 347 -1.72 26.58 8.98
CA LYS A 347 -2.95 27.25 9.43
C LYS A 347 -3.18 27.01 10.92
N MET A 348 -3.09 25.75 11.36
CA MET A 348 -3.25 25.37 12.77
C MET A 348 -2.22 26.09 13.67
N ALA A 349 -0.95 26.08 13.28
CA ALA A 349 0.13 26.73 14.04
C ALA A 349 -0.09 28.24 14.18
N ARG A 350 -0.55 28.92 13.12
CA ARG A 350 -0.90 30.36 13.18
C ARG A 350 -2.07 30.63 14.12
N GLN A 351 -3.14 29.84 14.04
CA GLN A 351 -4.31 29.98 14.89
C GLN A 351 -3.95 29.76 16.37
N LEU A 352 -3.12 28.75 16.64
CA LEU A 352 -2.67 28.48 18.00
C LEU A 352 -1.81 29.61 18.55
N ARG A 353 -0.89 30.16 17.75
CA ARG A 353 -0.09 31.34 18.15
C ARG A 353 -0.98 32.52 18.48
N GLN A 354 -1.95 32.85 17.62
CA GLN A 354 -2.89 33.95 17.87
C GLN A 354 -3.70 33.75 19.14
N ARG A 355 -4.14 32.54 19.42
CA ARG A 355 -4.87 32.20 20.65
C ARG A 355 -4.00 32.37 21.90
N LEU A 356 -2.72 31.98 21.83
CA LEU A 356 -1.79 32.15 22.96
C LEU A 356 -1.46 33.63 23.20
N GLU A 357 -1.18 34.38 22.14
CA GLU A 357 -0.96 35.83 22.24
C GLU A 357 -2.18 36.56 22.84
N LEU A 358 -3.40 36.15 22.42
CA LEU A 358 -4.62 36.72 23.00
C LEU A 358 -4.73 36.37 24.49
N LYS A 359 -4.46 35.09 24.86
CA LYS A 359 -4.49 34.64 26.24
C LYS A 359 -3.47 35.42 27.12
N GLU A 360 -2.23 35.54 26.64
CA GLU A 360 -1.19 36.32 27.36
C GLU A 360 -1.61 37.76 27.57
N ASN A 361 -2.21 38.41 26.56
CA ASN A 361 -2.72 39.78 26.68
C ASN A 361 -3.88 39.87 27.69
N MET A 362 -4.76 38.85 27.72
CA MET A 362 -5.85 38.80 28.72
C MET A 362 -5.32 38.55 30.14
N ASP A 363 -4.33 37.68 30.31
CA ASP A 363 -3.70 37.44 31.60
C ASP A 363 -3.02 38.72 32.12
N LEU A 364 -2.36 39.49 31.24
CA LEU A 364 -1.78 40.81 31.59
C LEU A 364 -2.86 41.82 31.96
N ALA A 365 -3.97 41.88 31.20
CA ALA A 365 -5.09 42.77 31.52
C ALA A 365 -5.68 42.44 32.89
N ARG A 366 -5.82 41.17 33.25
CA ARG A 366 -6.25 40.69 34.56
C ARG A 366 -5.30 41.15 35.67
N GLU A 367 -4.00 40.98 35.50
CA GLU A 367 -2.99 41.39 36.46
C GLU A 367 -3.06 42.89 36.72
N VAL A 368 -3.19 43.71 35.67
CA VAL A 368 -3.36 45.15 35.77
C VAL A 368 -4.65 45.49 36.56
N GLN A 369 -5.78 44.90 36.22
CA GLN A 369 -7.06 45.11 36.89
C GLN A 369 -6.99 44.76 38.38
N GLN A 370 -6.46 43.59 38.73
CA GLN A 370 -6.29 43.14 40.11
C GLN A 370 -5.38 44.11 40.91
N SER A 371 -4.36 44.70 40.29
CA SER A 371 -3.49 45.68 40.93
C SER A 371 -4.20 46.99 41.31
N LEU A 372 -5.34 47.28 40.66
CA LEU A 372 -6.14 48.46 40.96
C LEU A 372 -7.04 48.27 42.18
N LEU A 373 -7.36 47.05 42.57
CA LEU A 373 -8.18 46.77 43.74
C LEU A 373 -7.37 46.88 45.05
N PRO A 374 -8.01 47.14 46.16
CA PRO A 374 -7.35 47.10 47.48
C PRO A 374 -6.76 45.72 47.74
N GLN A 375 -5.46 45.65 47.95
CA GLN A 375 -4.74 44.40 48.19
C GLN A 375 -4.74 43.94 49.64
N LYS A 376 -5.10 44.79 50.55
CA LYS A 376 -5.10 44.55 52.00
C LYS A 376 -6.31 45.19 52.63
N GLY A 377 -6.82 44.54 53.65
CA GLY A 377 -7.81 45.15 54.55
C GLY A 377 -7.22 46.44 55.24
N VAL A 378 -8.13 47.31 55.64
CA VAL A 378 -7.79 48.55 56.29
C VAL A 378 -8.40 48.53 57.72
N THR A 379 -7.55 48.68 58.71
CA THR A 379 -8.01 48.93 60.10
C THR A 379 -7.69 50.39 60.47
N LEU A 380 -8.73 51.16 60.53
CA LEU A 380 -8.60 52.62 60.81
C LEU A 380 -9.78 53.12 61.63
N ASN A 381 -9.49 53.90 62.67
CA ASN A 381 -10.49 54.62 63.43
C ASN A 381 -11.62 53.70 63.99
N GLY A 382 -11.31 52.50 64.47
CA GLY A 382 -12.32 51.57 65.02
C GLY A 382 -13.10 50.81 63.96
N PHE A 383 -12.75 50.95 62.68
CA PHE A 383 -13.30 50.16 61.58
C PHE A 383 -12.26 49.17 61.09
N ASP A 384 -12.69 47.87 60.89
CA ASP A 384 -11.90 46.82 60.29
C ASP A 384 -12.60 46.39 58.97
N ILE A 385 -11.96 46.69 57.81
CA ILE A 385 -12.57 46.60 56.49
C ILE A 385 -11.72 45.68 55.61
N SER A 386 -12.32 44.72 54.98
CA SER A 386 -11.67 43.86 53.99
C SER A 386 -12.63 43.50 52.87
N GLY A 387 -12.08 43.25 51.69
CA GLY A 387 -12.87 42.81 50.55
C GLY A 387 -12.07 41.89 49.61
N ALA A 388 -12.78 41.13 48.83
CA ALA A 388 -12.21 40.28 47.76
C ALA A 388 -13.19 40.17 46.58
N THR A 389 -12.61 40.06 45.38
CA THR A 389 -13.35 39.80 44.14
C THR A 389 -12.81 38.56 43.46
N MET A 390 -13.71 37.72 42.97
CA MET A 390 -13.42 36.60 42.07
C MET A 390 -14.13 36.84 40.73
N TYR A 391 -13.37 36.83 39.66
CA TYR A 391 -13.90 37.05 38.33
C TYR A 391 -14.29 35.70 37.67
N CYS A 392 -15.42 35.66 36.99
CA CYS A 392 -15.90 34.53 36.23
C CYS A 392 -15.04 34.28 34.98
N ASP A 393 -14.57 35.35 34.35
CA ASP A 393 -13.67 35.37 33.19
C ASP A 393 -12.25 35.80 33.55
N GLY A 394 -11.40 36.00 32.53
CA GLY A 394 -10.05 36.54 32.70
C GLY A 394 -10.02 37.93 33.36
N THR A 395 -11.03 38.80 33.08
CA THR A 395 -11.26 40.11 33.65
C THR A 395 -12.75 40.29 33.93
N GLY A 396 -13.14 41.15 34.86
CA GLY A 396 -14.54 41.29 35.26
C GLY A 396 -15.04 42.74 35.40
N GLY A 397 -16.36 42.87 35.61
CA GLY A 397 -17.06 44.11 35.81
C GLY A 397 -17.07 44.58 37.27
N ASP A 398 -17.00 43.64 38.18
CA ASP A 398 -17.06 43.87 39.60
C ASP A 398 -15.85 44.64 40.12
N TYR A 399 -16.14 45.55 41.04
CA TYR A 399 -15.08 46.26 41.75
C TYR A 399 -15.48 46.62 43.17
N PHE A 400 -14.49 46.70 44.05
CA PHE A 400 -14.64 47.33 45.35
C PHE A 400 -13.49 48.25 45.64
N ASP A 401 -13.73 49.24 46.52
CA ASP A 401 -12.69 50.17 46.93
C ASP A 401 -12.88 50.62 48.39
N ILE A 402 -11.75 50.97 49.01
CA ILE A 402 -11.71 51.52 50.33
C ILE A 402 -11.02 52.88 50.18
N LEU A 403 -11.77 53.93 50.45
CA LEU A 403 -11.37 55.33 50.16
C LEU A 403 -11.10 56.07 51.46
N GLU A 404 -9.84 56.37 51.70
CA GLU A 404 -9.41 57.22 52.84
C GLU A 404 -9.38 58.63 52.37
N SER A 405 -9.94 59.58 53.22
CA SER A 405 -9.90 60.99 52.90
C SER A 405 -8.60 61.60 53.38
N ASP A 406 -7.85 62.25 52.48
CA ASP A 406 -6.62 63.00 52.82
C ASP A 406 -6.90 64.23 53.73
N LYS A 407 -8.10 64.74 53.66
CA LYS A 407 -8.52 65.95 54.36
C LYS A 407 -9.24 65.71 55.69
N ASP A 408 -9.99 64.61 55.77
CA ASP A 408 -10.79 64.25 56.92
C ASP A 408 -10.53 62.78 57.28
N LYS A 409 -9.56 62.56 58.14
CA LYS A 409 -9.12 61.23 58.55
C LYS A 409 -10.17 60.41 59.31
N ASN A 410 -11.27 61.11 59.72
CA ASN A 410 -12.36 60.45 60.44
C ASN A 410 -13.40 59.81 59.49
N LYS A 411 -13.24 60.02 58.14
CA LYS A 411 -14.15 59.47 57.12
C LYS A 411 -13.49 58.45 56.25
N ILE A 412 -14.18 57.31 56.08
CA ILE A 412 -13.81 56.25 55.22
C ILE A 412 -14.98 55.93 54.28
N GLY A 413 -14.72 55.95 52.97
CA GLY A 413 -15.66 55.48 51.95
C GLY A 413 -15.44 53.99 51.62
N VAL A 414 -16.49 53.22 51.53
CA VAL A 414 -16.46 51.84 51.03
C VAL A 414 -17.38 51.80 49.84
N VAL A 415 -16.87 51.25 48.76
CA VAL A 415 -17.60 51.15 47.48
C VAL A 415 -17.61 49.73 47.00
N VAL A 416 -18.75 49.26 46.56
CA VAL A 416 -18.92 48.01 45.78
C VAL A 416 -19.73 48.40 44.54
N GLY A 417 -19.26 47.99 43.39
CA GLY A 417 -19.93 48.23 42.11
C GLY A 417 -19.83 47.03 41.21
N ASP A 418 -20.84 46.87 40.37
CA ASP A 418 -20.92 45.85 39.37
C ASP A 418 -21.33 46.47 38.03
N VAL A 419 -20.52 46.25 37.03
CA VAL A 419 -20.69 46.73 35.66
C VAL A 419 -21.44 45.68 34.84
N VAL A 420 -22.54 46.09 34.23
CA VAL A 420 -23.30 45.18 33.37
C VAL A 420 -22.44 44.39 32.37
N GLY A 421 -22.54 43.04 32.41
CA GLY A 421 -21.76 42.13 31.58
C GLY A 421 -20.38 41.81 32.15
N HIS A 422 -19.63 40.96 31.46
CA HIS A 422 -18.33 40.45 31.93
C HIS A 422 -17.23 40.62 30.89
N GLY A 423 -15.98 40.31 31.26
CA GLY A 423 -14.83 40.36 30.37
C GLY A 423 -14.23 41.76 30.17
N VAL A 424 -13.45 41.93 29.11
CA VAL A 424 -12.62 43.13 28.88
C VAL A 424 -13.44 44.42 28.81
N GLY A 425 -14.64 44.38 28.22
CA GLY A 425 -15.50 45.56 28.10
C GLY A 425 -15.96 46.08 29.45
N ALA A 426 -16.46 45.19 30.31
CA ALA A 426 -16.86 45.51 31.68
C ALA A 426 -15.66 45.99 32.52
N ALA A 427 -14.49 45.32 32.39
CA ALA A 427 -13.25 45.74 33.08
C ALA A 427 -12.79 47.15 32.76
N LEU A 428 -12.88 47.59 31.51
CA LEU A 428 -12.55 48.96 31.09
C LEU A 428 -13.52 49.95 31.69
N LEU A 429 -14.81 49.68 31.71
CA LEU A 429 -15.82 50.54 32.30
C LEU A 429 -15.65 50.59 33.82
N MET A 430 -15.40 49.45 34.48
CA MET A 430 -15.06 49.42 35.92
C MET A 430 -13.89 50.34 36.26
N THR A 431 -12.82 50.28 35.44
CA THR A 431 -11.66 51.14 35.65
C THR A 431 -12.01 52.65 35.56
N THR A 432 -12.91 53.00 34.63
CA THR A 432 -13.44 54.36 34.48
C THR A 432 -14.26 54.79 35.69
N VAL A 433 -15.20 53.93 36.13
CA VAL A 433 -16.03 54.20 37.33
C VAL A 433 -15.15 54.37 38.56
N ARG A 434 -14.18 53.47 38.77
CA ARG A 434 -13.22 53.59 39.88
C ARG A 434 -12.49 54.93 39.88
N ALA A 435 -12.01 55.34 38.70
CA ALA A 435 -11.31 56.62 38.57
C ALA A 435 -12.21 57.81 38.90
N LEU A 436 -13.46 57.82 38.43
CA LEU A 436 -14.45 58.84 38.71
C LEU A 436 -14.79 58.89 40.19
N VAL A 437 -15.09 57.73 40.80
CA VAL A 437 -15.44 57.66 42.23
C VAL A 437 -14.27 58.17 43.11
N ARG A 438 -13.04 57.66 42.85
CA ARG A 438 -11.85 58.15 43.61
C ARG A 438 -11.60 59.64 43.48
N SER A 439 -11.76 60.18 42.27
CA SER A 439 -11.58 61.61 42.01
C SER A 439 -12.62 62.48 42.73
N ILE A 440 -13.89 62.03 42.67
CA ILE A 440 -15.00 62.79 43.23
C ILE A 440 -15.08 62.64 44.74
N PHE A 441 -14.65 61.50 45.34
CA PHE A 441 -14.55 61.35 46.79
C PHE A 441 -13.64 62.37 47.42
N GLN A 442 -12.57 62.84 46.80
CA GLN A 442 -11.66 63.85 47.30
C GLN A 442 -12.22 65.30 47.24
N GLN A 443 -13.37 65.47 46.56
CA GLN A 443 -14.01 66.76 46.44
C GLN A 443 -14.88 67.09 47.67
N PRO A 444 -14.95 68.36 48.10
CA PRO A 444 -15.90 68.80 49.13
C PRO A 444 -17.33 68.74 48.59
N GLY A 445 -18.28 68.31 49.38
CA GLY A 445 -19.69 68.30 49.03
C GLY A 445 -20.44 67.16 49.74
N ARG A 446 -21.75 67.13 49.54
CA ARG A 446 -22.63 66.11 50.09
C ARG A 446 -22.47 64.78 49.28
N LEU A 447 -22.70 63.67 49.93
CA LEU A 447 -22.53 62.33 49.29
C LEU A 447 -23.42 62.17 48.04
N GLU A 448 -24.68 62.61 48.15
CA GLU A 448 -25.62 62.55 47.00
C GLU A 448 -25.19 63.46 45.84
N ASP A 449 -24.60 64.59 46.04
CA ASP A 449 -24.12 65.51 45.00
C ASP A 449 -22.93 64.89 44.28
N ARG A 450 -22.00 64.30 45.02
CA ARG A 450 -20.88 63.52 44.49
C ARG A 450 -21.37 62.36 43.57
N MET A 451 -22.40 61.62 44.04
CA MET A 451 -22.96 60.53 43.27
C MET A 451 -23.68 60.99 41.99
N ASN A 452 -24.37 62.13 42.05
CA ASN A 452 -24.96 62.79 40.89
C ASN A 452 -23.88 63.17 39.85
N ASP A 453 -22.71 63.66 40.32
CA ASP A 453 -21.60 63.99 39.41
C ASP A 453 -20.99 62.78 38.79
N VAL A 454 -20.81 61.64 39.50
CA VAL A 454 -20.38 60.36 38.94
C VAL A 454 -21.37 59.93 37.86
N ASN A 455 -22.66 59.93 38.16
CA ASN A 455 -23.71 59.51 37.22
C ASN A 455 -23.67 60.34 35.90
N ARG A 456 -23.57 61.66 36.06
CA ARG A 456 -23.51 62.61 34.93
C ARG A 456 -22.31 62.35 34.02
N LEU A 457 -21.12 62.09 34.59
CA LEU A 457 -19.90 61.82 33.83
C LEU A 457 -19.99 60.40 33.17
N LEU A 458 -20.43 59.42 33.92
CA LEU A 458 -20.56 58.08 33.39
C LEU A 458 -21.58 58.00 32.25
N PHE A 459 -22.73 58.68 32.39
CA PHE A 459 -23.77 58.73 31.35
C PHE A 459 -23.23 59.31 30.03
N GLN A 460 -22.33 60.28 30.09
CA GLN A 460 -21.71 60.83 28.87
C GLN A 460 -20.90 59.77 28.12
N ASP A 461 -20.26 58.86 28.83
CA ASP A 461 -19.44 57.81 28.25
C ASP A 461 -20.27 56.61 27.82
N THR A 462 -21.37 56.29 28.50
CA THR A 462 -22.14 55.05 28.31
C THR A 462 -23.44 55.22 27.52
N SER A 463 -23.89 56.46 27.29
CA SER A 463 -25.18 56.75 26.62
C SER A 463 -25.33 56.11 25.24
N ALA A 464 -24.23 55.90 24.48
CA ALA A 464 -24.23 55.27 23.17
C ALA A 464 -24.25 53.74 23.23
N THR A 465 -23.79 53.14 24.32
CA THR A 465 -23.63 51.66 24.48
C THR A 465 -24.70 51.06 25.38
N SER A 466 -25.50 51.91 26.06
CA SER A 466 -26.49 51.49 27.07
C SER A 466 -25.91 50.68 28.21
N ASN A 467 -24.63 50.81 28.48
CA ASN A 467 -23.98 50.19 29.63
C ASN A 467 -24.30 51.00 30.89
N PHE A 468 -24.47 50.33 32.00
CA PHE A 468 -24.72 50.93 33.30
C PHE A 468 -23.93 50.18 34.37
N VAL A 469 -23.86 50.79 35.57
CA VAL A 469 -23.14 50.23 36.68
C VAL A 469 -24.02 50.30 37.93
N THR A 470 -24.24 49.16 38.57
CA THR A 470 -24.83 49.17 39.92
C THR A 470 -23.74 49.52 40.91
N LEU A 471 -24.05 50.36 41.90
CA LEU A 471 -23.07 50.79 42.86
C LEU A 471 -23.68 51.04 44.24
N PHE A 472 -23.02 50.53 45.27
CA PHE A 472 -23.28 50.85 46.65
C PHE A 472 -22.10 51.65 47.21
N TYR A 473 -22.37 52.83 47.71
CA TYR A 473 -21.39 53.70 48.34
C TYR A 473 -21.74 53.95 49.82
N LEU A 474 -20.87 53.51 50.72
CA LEU A 474 -21.01 53.62 52.14
C LEU A 474 -19.95 54.59 52.67
N GLU A 475 -20.34 55.64 53.39
CA GLU A 475 -19.45 56.56 54.10
C GLU A 475 -19.60 56.33 55.63
N LEU A 476 -18.48 56.04 56.28
CA LEU A 476 -18.34 55.83 57.70
C LEU A 476 -17.72 57.12 58.29
N ASP A 477 -18.41 57.77 59.21
CA ASP A 477 -17.94 58.98 59.89
C ASP A 477 -17.86 58.73 61.42
N GLN A 478 -16.63 58.57 61.90
CA GLN A 478 -16.41 58.22 63.27
C GLN A 478 -16.66 59.43 64.19
N GLU A 479 -16.37 60.65 63.76
CA GLU A 479 -16.59 61.85 64.53
C GLU A 479 -18.09 62.18 64.68
N ALA A 480 -18.83 62.06 63.57
CA ALA A 480 -20.27 62.24 63.57
C ALA A 480 -21.03 60.98 64.11
N HIS A 481 -20.34 59.87 64.43
CA HIS A 481 -20.95 58.60 64.81
C HIS A 481 -22.11 58.19 63.88
N SER A 482 -21.88 58.25 62.50
CA SER A 482 -22.91 57.98 61.52
C SER A 482 -22.44 57.14 60.35
N LEU A 483 -23.37 56.37 59.81
CA LEU A 483 -23.29 55.68 58.58
C LEU A 483 -24.12 56.45 57.57
N ARG A 484 -23.50 56.81 56.43
CA ARG A 484 -24.23 57.41 55.31
C ARG A 484 -24.02 56.57 54.05
N TRP A 485 -25.06 56.42 53.30
CA TRP A 485 -24.94 55.59 52.04
C TRP A 485 -25.82 56.14 50.91
N VAL A 486 -25.36 55.86 49.73
CA VAL A 486 -26.13 56.02 48.50
C VAL A 486 -26.14 54.69 47.77
N ARG A 487 -27.31 54.30 47.38
CA ARG A 487 -27.53 53.09 46.58
C ARG A 487 -27.89 53.47 45.15
N ALA A 488 -27.10 53.00 44.19
CA ALA A 488 -27.34 53.23 42.78
C ALA A 488 -27.64 51.89 42.10
N GLY A 489 -28.86 51.38 42.27
CA GLY A 489 -29.31 50.10 41.65
C GLY A 489 -28.69 48.82 42.21
N HIS A 490 -27.69 48.91 43.06
CA HIS A 490 -26.97 47.77 43.64
C HIS A 490 -27.81 47.07 44.73
N ASP A 491 -27.54 45.82 45.06
CA ASP A 491 -28.20 45.13 46.20
C ASP A 491 -27.94 45.89 47.51
N PRO A 492 -28.91 45.88 48.45
CA PRO A 492 -28.72 46.57 49.73
C PRO A 492 -27.65 45.88 50.59
N ALA A 493 -26.81 46.65 51.24
CA ALA A 493 -25.88 46.09 52.21
C ALA A 493 -26.63 45.50 53.41
N LEU A 494 -26.11 44.41 53.96
CA LEU A 494 -26.66 43.70 55.11
C LEU A 494 -25.89 44.09 56.37
N VAL A 495 -26.59 44.48 57.41
CA VAL A 495 -26.01 44.84 58.72
C VAL A 495 -26.51 43.86 59.77
N ILE A 496 -25.59 43.22 60.48
CA ILE A 496 -25.96 42.43 61.69
C ILE A 496 -25.42 43.09 62.94
N ASN A 497 -26.28 43.25 63.93
CA ASN A 497 -25.85 43.63 65.27
C ASN A 497 -25.32 42.38 65.99
N CYS A 498 -24.05 42.43 66.40
CA CYS A 498 -23.36 41.27 66.97
C CYS A 498 -23.95 40.79 68.30
N ARG A 499 -24.65 41.71 69.04
CA ARG A 499 -25.27 41.40 70.34
C ARG A 499 -26.69 40.84 70.17
N THR A 500 -27.54 41.55 69.39
CA THR A 500 -28.96 41.15 69.24
C THR A 500 -29.18 40.09 68.16
N ARG A 501 -28.20 39.90 67.27
CA ARG A 501 -28.27 39.05 66.08
C ARG A 501 -29.32 39.48 65.05
N GLU A 502 -29.81 40.72 65.19
CA GLU A 502 -30.77 41.26 64.25
C GLU A 502 -30.08 41.69 62.98
N ILE A 503 -30.63 41.29 61.81
CA ILE A 503 -30.14 41.63 60.50
C ILE A 503 -31.05 42.73 59.91
N THR A 504 -30.44 43.80 59.45
CA THR A 504 -31.12 44.93 58.80
C THR A 504 -30.51 45.17 57.42
N GLU A 505 -31.34 45.45 56.40
CA GLU A 505 -30.89 45.84 55.07
C GLU A 505 -30.76 47.38 54.97
N LEU A 506 -29.64 47.89 54.46
CA LEU A 506 -29.47 49.32 54.20
C LEU A 506 -30.15 49.66 52.86
N MET A 507 -31.43 49.88 52.93
CA MET A 507 -32.27 50.22 51.77
C MET A 507 -32.00 51.64 51.29
N GLY A 508 -32.39 51.95 50.05
CA GLY A 508 -32.30 53.25 49.43
C GLY A 508 -32.87 53.29 48.03
N GLU A 509 -33.43 54.39 47.61
CA GLU A 509 -33.93 54.57 46.26
C GLU A 509 -32.77 54.94 45.35
N GLY A 510 -32.68 54.30 44.17
CA GLY A 510 -31.67 54.62 43.17
C GLY A 510 -31.73 53.70 41.95
N VAL A 511 -31.46 54.29 40.79
CA VAL A 511 -31.24 53.55 39.54
C VAL A 511 -29.73 53.33 39.34
N ALA A 512 -29.35 52.39 38.51
CA ALA A 512 -27.95 52.18 38.18
C ALA A 512 -27.30 53.45 37.57
N LEU A 513 -26.04 53.69 37.88
CA LEU A 513 -25.26 54.78 37.30
C LEU A 513 -25.15 54.64 35.79
N GLY A 514 -25.33 55.73 35.07
CA GLY A 514 -25.32 55.76 33.61
C GLY A 514 -26.65 55.35 32.96
N ALA A 515 -27.65 54.91 33.73
CA ALA A 515 -28.95 54.48 33.18
C ALA A 515 -29.88 55.67 32.92
N ASP A 516 -29.93 56.67 33.84
CA ASP A 516 -30.77 57.87 33.70
C ASP A 516 -29.99 59.11 34.18
N LEU A 517 -29.81 60.05 33.26
CA LEU A 517 -29.09 61.29 33.49
C LEU A 517 -29.84 62.20 34.50
N ASP A 518 -31.16 62.22 34.47
CA ASP A 518 -32.00 63.12 35.24
C ASP A 518 -32.30 62.64 36.65
N TRP A 519 -31.96 61.38 36.94
CA TRP A 519 -32.12 60.84 38.27
C TRP A 519 -31.29 61.59 39.32
N LYS A 520 -31.89 61.84 40.49
CA LYS A 520 -31.25 62.44 41.62
C LYS A 520 -31.14 61.46 42.76
N PHE A 521 -29.89 61.15 43.10
CA PHE A 521 -29.62 60.23 44.20
C PHE A 521 -29.90 60.89 45.54
N SER A 522 -30.37 60.09 46.50
CA SER A 522 -30.61 60.52 47.88
C SER A 522 -29.62 59.82 48.82
N CYS A 523 -29.15 60.60 49.83
CA CYS A 523 -28.33 60.02 50.88
C CYS A 523 -29.20 59.55 52.01
N ASN A 524 -28.95 58.32 52.45
CA ASN A 524 -29.56 57.76 53.67
C ASN A 524 -28.55 57.82 54.80
N GLU A 525 -29.02 57.92 56.06
CA GLU A 525 -28.16 58.06 57.22
C GLU A 525 -28.75 57.25 58.38
N LEU A 526 -27.84 56.55 59.09
CA LEU A 526 -28.14 55.90 60.39
C LEU A 526 -27.04 56.28 61.40
N PRO A 527 -27.37 56.41 62.70
CA PRO A 527 -26.36 56.52 63.74
C PRO A 527 -25.57 55.21 63.85
N LEU A 528 -24.26 55.29 64.08
CA LEU A 528 -23.46 54.14 64.47
C LEU A 528 -23.95 53.59 65.78
N SER A 529 -24.16 52.25 65.86
CA SER A 529 -24.54 51.58 67.09
C SER A 529 -23.39 51.53 68.08
N GLU A 530 -23.70 51.61 69.36
CA GLU A 530 -22.73 51.34 70.45
C GLU A 530 -22.32 49.91 70.53
N ASP A 531 -23.20 48.98 69.99
CA ASP A 531 -22.91 47.59 69.87
C ASP A 531 -22.08 47.29 68.59
N PRO A 532 -21.14 46.34 68.62
CA PRO A 532 -20.41 45.93 67.46
C PRO A 532 -21.36 45.45 66.32
N GLN A 533 -21.10 45.91 65.12
CA GLN A 533 -21.87 45.57 63.92
C GLN A 533 -20.95 45.02 62.85
N VAL A 534 -21.49 44.12 62.00
CA VAL A 534 -20.88 43.70 60.77
C VAL A 534 -21.76 44.12 59.59
N ILE A 535 -21.17 44.86 58.67
CA ILE A 535 -21.81 45.29 57.42
C ILE A 535 -21.21 44.47 56.27
N LEU A 536 -22.07 43.75 55.53
CA LEU A 536 -21.71 43.01 54.34
C LEU A 536 -22.27 43.70 53.09
N ILE A 537 -21.39 44.03 52.17
CA ILE A 537 -21.75 44.55 50.84
C ILE A 537 -21.27 43.52 49.82
N CYS A 538 -22.12 43.07 48.93
CA CYS A 538 -21.75 42.05 47.93
C CYS A 538 -22.47 42.32 46.61
N SER A 539 -21.87 41.88 45.48
CA SER A 539 -22.50 41.84 44.20
C SER A 539 -23.57 40.74 44.10
N ASP A 540 -24.45 40.83 43.12
CA ASP A 540 -25.53 39.86 42.87
C ASP A 540 -25.00 38.44 42.59
N GLY A 541 -23.80 38.29 41.97
CA GLY A 541 -23.13 37.01 41.78
C GLY A 541 -22.98 36.17 43.03
N VAL A 542 -22.97 36.78 44.23
CA VAL A 542 -23.01 36.04 45.51
C VAL A 542 -24.33 35.31 45.73
N PHE A 543 -25.45 35.97 45.41
CA PHE A 543 -26.79 35.41 45.57
C PHE A 543 -27.17 34.46 44.42
N GLU A 544 -26.68 34.77 43.23
CA GLU A 544 -26.99 34.05 41.98
C GLU A 544 -26.07 32.86 41.72
N ALA A 545 -24.95 32.74 42.47
CA ALA A 545 -24.05 31.58 42.37
C ALA A 545 -24.84 30.28 42.43
N THR A 546 -24.69 29.41 41.42
CA THR A 546 -25.45 28.16 41.29
C THR A 546 -24.61 26.94 41.58
N ASP A 547 -25.21 25.90 42.12
CA ASP A 547 -24.60 24.57 42.25
C ASP A 547 -24.81 23.72 40.96
N GLU A 548 -24.26 22.52 40.93
CA GLU A 548 -24.40 21.58 39.82
C GLU A 548 -25.87 21.20 39.51
N SER A 549 -26.80 21.40 40.44
CA SER A 549 -28.24 21.17 40.25
C SER A 549 -29.02 22.36 39.72
N GLY A 550 -28.37 23.56 39.63
CA GLY A 550 -28.98 24.81 39.28
C GLY A 550 -29.69 25.50 40.43
N GLU A 551 -29.43 25.09 41.68
CA GLU A 551 -29.95 25.77 42.88
C GLU A 551 -29.05 26.97 43.20
N SER A 552 -29.63 28.18 43.37
CA SER A 552 -28.91 29.39 43.72
C SER A 552 -28.46 29.38 45.19
N PHE A 553 -27.33 30.00 45.50
CA PHE A 553 -26.85 30.16 46.87
C PHE A 553 -27.87 30.95 47.72
N GLY A 554 -28.38 32.01 47.21
CA GLY A 554 -29.52 32.78 47.70
C GLY A 554 -29.30 33.53 49.04
N LYS A 555 -30.20 34.46 49.31
CA LYS A 555 -30.16 35.30 50.55
C LYS A 555 -30.17 34.48 51.83
N PRO A 556 -30.91 33.37 51.98
CA PRO A 556 -30.95 32.62 53.26
C PRO A 556 -29.58 32.13 53.72
N ARG A 557 -28.77 31.58 52.78
CA ARG A 557 -27.42 31.09 53.10
C ARG A 557 -26.47 32.27 53.44
N VAL A 558 -26.64 33.40 52.76
CA VAL A 558 -25.87 34.63 53.07
C VAL A 558 -26.20 35.12 54.48
N TYR A 559 -27.47 35.08 54.95
CA TYR A 559 -27.85 35.46 56.32
C TYR A 559 -27.24 34.52 57.35
N GLU A 560 -27.24 33.19 57.12
CA GLU A 560 -26.57 32.21 57.96
C GLU A 560 -25.06 32.47 58.06
N LEU A 561 -24.43 32.80 56.94
CA LEU A 561 -23.00 33.15 56.88
C LEU A 561 -22.73 34.41 57.67
N LEU A 562 -23.53 35.48 57.49
CA LEU A 562 -23.39 36.74 58.17
C LEU A 562 -23.44 36.57 59.71
N ASP A 563 -24.33 35.73 60.22
CA ASP A 563 -24.39 35.37 61.65
C ASP A 563 -23.09 34.68 62.10
N SER A 564 -22.57 33.76 61.29
CA SER A 564 -21.38 32.95 61.61
C SER A 564 -20.06 33.72 61.59
N ILE A 565 -19.99 34.85 60.90
CA ILE A 565 -18.77 35.69 60.75
C ILE A 565 -18.77 36.88 61.71
N SER A 566 -19.82 37.06 62.53
CA SER A 566 -19.98 38.23 63.41
C SER A 566 -18.84 38.42 64.43
N GLU A 567 -18.15 37.36 64.82
CA GLU A 567 -17.07 37.39 65.83
C GLU A 567 -15.64 37.29 65.26
N VAL A 568 -15.45 37.15 63.93
CA VAL A 568 -14.14 36.98 63.31
C VAL A 568 -13.70 38.27 62.61
N GLU A 569 -12.39 38.52 62.49
CA GLU A 569 -11.80 39.68 61.76
C GLU A 569 -12.31 39.76 60.33
N SER A 570 -12.37 40.96 59.75
CA SER A 570 -12.95 41.20 58.42
C SER A 570 -12.30 40.36 57.33
N GLU A 571 -10.97 40.22 57.29
CA GLU A 571 -10.25 39.41 56.32
C GLU A 571 -10.61 37.93 56.40
N ARG A 572 -10.72 37.40 57.61
CA ARG A 572 -11.15 36.00 57.83
C ARG A 572 -12.62 35.79 57.45
N ALA A 573 -13.46 36.79 57.71
CA ALA A 573 -14.86 36.79 57.33
C ALA A 573 -15.02 36.72 55.79
N VAL A 574 -14.32 37.58 55.06
CA VAL A 574 -14.30 37.55 53.58
C VAL A 574 -13.83 36.22 53.06
N ASN A 575 -12.68 35.72 53.56
CA ASN A 575 -12.15 34.40 53.10
C ASN A 575 -13.11 33.26 53.40
N ARG A 576 -13.86 33.32 54.50
CA ARG A 576 -14.87 32.30 54.85
C ARG A 576 -16.06 32.33 53.89
N ILE A 577 -16.59 33.55 53.60
CA ILE A 577 -17.71 33.70 52.65
C ILE A 577 -17.30 33.17 51.27
N ILE A 578 -16.14 33.58 50.74
CA ILE A 578 -15.61 33.14 49.45
C ILE A 578 -15.44 31.60 49.44
N GLY A 579 -14.87 31.02 50.51
CA GLY A 579 -14.67 29.58 50.62
C GLY A 579 -15.98 28.77 50.63
N GLU A 580 -17.01 29.28 51.30
CA GLU A 580 -18.33 28.64 51.28
C GLU A 580 -19.00 28.71 49.92
N ILE A 581 -18.91 29.85 49.20
CA ILE A 581 -19.45 29.96 47.84
C ILE A 581 -18.70 29.04 46.88
N GLN A 582 -17.37 28.99 46.95
CA GLN A 582 -16.57 28.09 46.12
C GLN A 582 -16.92 26.58 46.39
N SER A 583 -17.14 26.25 47.66
CA SER A 583 -17.53 24.88 48.03
C SER A 583 -18.94 24.53 47.58
N PHE A 584 -19.83 25.50 47.47
CA PHE A 584 -21.18 25.34 46.96
C PHE A 584 -21.23 25.17 45.45
N VAL A 585 -20.56 26.04 44.71
CA VAL A 585 -20.57 26.05 43.24
C VAL A 585 -19.91 24.79 42.64
N ARG A 586 -18.83 24.28 43.25
CA ARG A 586 -18.08 23.08 42.77
C ARG A 586 -17.70 23.06 41.28
N ALA A 587 -18.17 23.99 40.47
CA ALA A 587 -17.90 24.10 39.06
C ALA A 587 -16.48 24.69 38.81
N GLU A 588 -15.90 24.38 37.64
CA GLU A 588 -14.59 24.95 37.23
C GLU A 588 -14.69 26.47 36.89
N SER A 589 -15.88 27.00 36.58
CA SER A 589 -16.12 28.39 36.23
C SER A 589 -17.36 28.93 36.93
N LEU A 590 -17.26 30.19 37.42
CA LEU A 590 -18.39 30.94 37.91
C LEU A 590 -19.24 31.48 36.74
N GLU A 591 -20.54 31.70 36.96
CA GLU A 591 -21.46 32.27 35.95
C GLU A 591 -21.36 33.81 35.91
N ASP A 592 -21.06 34.43 37.08
CA ASP A 592 -20.87 35.88 37.20
C ASP A 592 -19.74 36.20 38.19
N ASP A 593 -19.31 37.45 38.21
CA ASP A 593 -18.30 37.97 39.12
C ASP A 593 -18.84 37.99 40.57
N ILE A 594 -17.99 37.67 41.53
CA ILE A 594 -18.35 37.61 42.94
C ILE A 594 -17.49 38.60 43.71
N THR A 595 -18.12 39.63 44.25
CA THR A 595 -17.45 40.62 45.11
C THR A 595 -18.08 40.62 46.50
N VAL A 596 -17.22 40.59 47.50
CA VAL A 596 -17.61 40.61 48.90
C VAL A 596 -16.76 41.65 49.65
N VAL A 597 -17.40 42.53 50.39
CA VAL A 597 -16.74 43.48 51.31
C VAL A 597 -17.39 43.38 52.69
N VAL A 598 -16.56 43.21 53.69
CA VAL A 598 -16.97 43.16 55.10
C VAL A 598 -16.40 44.35 55.85
N VAL A 599 -17.28 45.08 56.53
CA VAL A 599 -16.92 46.20 57.45
C VAL A 599 -17.33 45.82 58.82
N LYS A 600 -16.42 45.88 59.76
CA LYS A 600 -16.73 45.66 61.20
C LYS A 600 -16.57 47.02 61.96
N THR A 601 -17.52 47.26 62.81
CA THR A 601 -17.53 48.44 63.73
C THR A 601 -17.43 47.94 65.15
N GLY A 602 -16.65 48.62 65.95
CA GLY A 602 -16.60 48.28 67.39
C GLY A 602 -15.24 48.44 68.01
#